data_90cd1d1337a86779acbf3d680c0f431a
#
_entry.id   90cd1d1337a86779acbf3d680c0f431a
#
_cell.length_a   1.000
_cell.length_b   1.000
_cell.length_c   1.000
_cell.angle_alpha   90.00
_cell.angle_beta   90.00
_cell.angle_gamma   90.00
#
_symmetry.space_group_name_H-M   'P 1'
#
loop_
_entity.id
_entity.type
_entity.pdbx_description
1 polymer ?
#
loop_
_entity_poly.entity_id
_entity_poly.type
_entity_poly.pdbx_seq_one_letter_code
_entity_poly.pdbx_strand_id
1 'polypeptide(L)'
;MPTIVFVSPKGGAGKTTSALILASQIARGTTVTIIDADPNHPIKTWAMGENKPTNLIVISDVDEDNITEKIDEAAEKTPFVIVDLEGTASKIVIMAVSRADFVIVPTQGSQLDAEQAGRAFRVIQQQEKSVRRVQPDYKLPYSVLLTRTNSAIRTRTLKHIERGLIDAGIPVFSTELNEREAFRAMFSFRQPLEHLNGADVANLDKAITNAEEFSRDVIETLRKSQDNQ
;
A
#
# COMPACT_ATOMS: atom_id res chain seq x y z
N MET A 1 -10.65 3.04 -13.33
CA MET A 1 -10.77 2.52 -11.95
C MET A 1 -9.38 2.57 -11.35
N PRO A 2 -9.16 3.13 -10.15
CA PRO A 2 -7.81 3.35 -9.66
C PRO A 2 -7.10 2.05 -9.29
N THR A 3 -5.89 1.90 -9.84
CA THR A 3 -4.92 0.87 -9.48
C THR A 3 -3.89 1.47 -8.54
N ILE A 4 -3.80 0.93 -7.33
CA ILE A 4 -2.90 1.39 -6.26
C ILE A 4 -1.79 0.36 -6.09
N VAL A 5 -0.55 0.76 -6.30
CA VAL A 5 0.62 -0.14 -6.23
C VAL A 5 1.46 0.19 -5.01
N PHE A 6 1.74 -0.81 -4.19
CA PHE A 6 2.62 -0.67 -3.03
C PHE A 6 4.06 -1.02 -3.41
N VAL A 7 4.96 -0.05 -3.33
CA VAL A 7 6.37 -0.21 -3.71
C VAL A 7 7.28 0.15 -2.54
N SER A 8 8.13 -0.76 -2.13
CA SER A 8 9.24 -0.47 -1.22
C SER A 8 10.38 -1.44 -1.47
N PRO A 9 11.60 -0.97 -1.66
CA PRO A 9 12.75 -1.83 -1.93
C PRO A 9 13.21 -2.61 -0.68
N LYS A 10 12.67 -2.30 0.49
CA LYS A 10 13.02 -2.94 1.76
C LYS A 10 12.01 -4.01 2.14
N GLY A 11 12.48 -5.22 2.43
CA GLY A 11 11.70 -6.24 3.12
C GLY A 11 11.25 -5.74 4.51
N GLY A 12 10.01 -6.03 4.90
CA GLY A 12 9.50 -5.64 6.20
C GLY A 12 9.08 -4.17 6.36
N ALA A 13 9.09 -3.37 5.30
CA ALA A 13 8.61 -1.97 5.33
C ALA A 13 7.08 -1.84 5.57
N GLY A 14 6.34 -2.94 5.60
CA GLY A 14 4.90 -2.94 5.86
C GLY A 14 4.03 -2.92 4.60
N LYS A 15 4.58 -3.18 3.40
CA LYS A 15 3.81 -3.24 2.14
C LYS A 15 2.57 -4.11 2.25
N THR A 16 2.78 -5.41 2.43
CA THR A 16 1.71 -6.41 2.51
C THR A 16 0.67 -6.08 3.59
N THR A 17 1.15 -5.64 4.76
CA THR A 17 0.24 -5.25 5.85
C THR A 17 -0.60 -4.05 5.46
N SER A 18 0.02 -3.00 4.91
CA SER A 18 -0.69 -1.79 4.48
C SER A 18 -1.64 -2.06 3.31
N ALA A 19 -1.23 -2.90 2.34
CA ALA A 19 -2.06 -3.30 1.21
C ALA A 19 -3.30 -4.08 1.68
N LEU A 20 -3.11 -5.05 2.58
CA LEU A 20 -4.22 -5.84 3.13
C LEU A 20 -5.16 -5.01 4.00
N ILE A 21 -4.64 -4.10 4.83
CA ILE A 21 -5.45 -3.15 5.61
C ILE A 21 -6.32 -2.31 4.67
N LEU A 22 -5.70 -1.67 3.67
CA LEU A 22 -6.42 -0.83 2.71
C LEU A 22 -7.51 -1.61 1.98
N ALA A 23 -7.16 -2.79 1.45
CA ALA A 23 -8.10 -3.66 0.75
C ALA A 23 -9.28 -4.08 1.63
N SER A 24 -9.00 -4.48 2.88
CA SER A 24 -10.04 -4.90 3.83
C SER A 24 -10.97 -3.75 4.19
N GLN A 25 -10.46 -2.52 4.38
CA GLN A 25 -11.28 -1.35 4.67
C GLN A 25 -12.13 -0.93 3.46
N ILE A 26 -11.59 -0.95 2.24
CA ILE A 26 -12.35 -0.66 1.01
C ILE A 26 -13.45 -1.72 0.80
N ALA A 27 -13.16 -2.99 1.07
CA ALA A 27 -14.11 -4.09 0.92
C ALA A 27 -15.36 -3.97 1.82
N ARG A 28 -15.33 -3.14 2.85
CA ARG A 28 -16.53 -2.84 3.67
C ARG A 28 -17.58 -2.03 2.92
N GLY A 29 -17.19 -1.27 1.91
CA GLY A 29 -18.09 -0.39 1.17
C GLY A 29 -18.27 -0.72 -0.30
N THR A 30 -17.29 -1.38 -0.93
CA THR A 30 -17.34 -1.72 -2.35
C THR A 30 -16.43 -2.91 -2.67
N THR A 31 -16.54 -3.43 -3.89
CA THR A 31 -15.67 -4.53 -4.33
C THR A 31 -14.25 -4.01 -4.62
N VAL A 32 -13.25 -4.77 -4.20
CA VAL A 32 -11.84 -4.51 -4.44
C VAL A 32 -11.10 -5.79 -4.81
N THR A 33 -10.21 -5.71 -5.76
CA THR A 33 -9.26 -6.78 -6.06
C THR A 33 -7.90 -6.45 -5.46
N ILE A 34 -7.32 -7.41 -4.72
CA ILE A 34 -5.94 -7.34 -4.30
C ILE A 34 -5.12 -8.41 -5.03
N ILE A 35 -4.02 -7.97 -5.65
CA ILE A 35 -3.09 -8.82 -6.39
C ILE A 35 -1.88 -9.06 -5.48
N ASP A 36 -1.70 -10.32 -5.10
CA ASP A 36 -0.59 -10.80 -4.28
C ASP A 36 0.54 -11.29 -5.20
N ALA A 37 1.43 -10.38 -5.54
CA ALA A 37 2.59 -10.62 -6.40
C ALA A 37 3.90 -10.84 -5.60
N ASP A 38 3.79 -11.12 -4.30
CA ASP A 38 4.91 -11.62 -3.49
C ASP A 38 5.03 -13.14 -3.69
N PRO A 39 6.22 -13.69 -4.02
CA PRO A 39 6.43 -15.12 -4.22
C PRO A 39 6.04 -16.00 -3.00
N ASN A 40 6.02 -15.42 -1.80
CA ASN A 40 5.59 -16.12 -0.58
C ASN A 40 4.06 -16.15 -0.40
N HIS A 41 3.31 -15.45 -1.23
CA HIS A 41 1.84 -15.37 -1.23
C HIS A 41 1.21 -15.16 0.16
N PRO A 42 1.62 -14.13 0.90
CA PRO A 42 1.13 -13.89 2.26
C PRO A 42 -0.37 -13.54 2.28
N ILE A 43 -0.88 -12.81 1.28
CA ILE A 43 -2.29 -12.42 1.19
C ILE A 43 -3.15 -13.60 0.77
N LYS A 44 -2.69 -14.45 -0.16
CA LYS A 44 -3.35 -15.73 -0.49
C LYS A 44 -3.49 -16.60 0.74
N THR A 45 -2.42 -16.74 1.51
CA THR A 45 -2.41 -17.51 2.74
C THR A 45 -3.39 -16.94 3.77
N TRP A 46 -3.44 -15.63 3.93
CA TRP A 46 -4.41 -14.95 4.78
C TRP A 46 -5.85 -15.22 4.30
N ALA A 47 -6.10 -15.15 3.00
CA ALA A 47 -7.42 -15.32 2.41
C ALA A 47 -8.02 -16.74 2.54
N MET A 48 -7.21 -17.73 2.92
CA MET A 48 -7.67 -19.08 3.26
C MET A 48 -8.31 -19.16 4.66
N GLY A 49 -8.25 -18.07 5.44
CA GLY A 49 -8.88 -17.99 6.75
C GLY A 49 -10.38 -17.77 6.66
N GLU A 50 -11.01 -17.79 7.82
CA GLU A 50 -12.42 -17.49 7.98
C GLU A 50 -12.69 -15.97 7.91
N ASN A 51 -13.92 -15.59 7.60
CA ASN A 51 -14.39 -14.20 7.62
C ASN A 51 -13.71 -13.24 6.62
N LYS A 52 -13.03 -13.77 5.59
CA LYS A 52 -12.58 -12.92 4.48
C LYS A 52 -13.79 -12.17 3.89
N PRO A 53 -13.74 -10.83 3.73
CA PRO A 53 -14.84 -10.08 3.14
C PRO A 53 -15.22 -10.63 1.76
N THR A 54 -16.51 -10.79 1.50
CA THR A 54 -17.03 -11.30 0.21
C THR A 54 -16.69 -10.36 -0.95
N ASN A 55 -16.58 -9.06 -0.66
CA ASN A 55 -16.20 -8.02 -1.61
C ASN A 55 -14.68 -7.91 -1.84
N LEU A 56 -13.86 -8.74 -1.17
CA LEU A 56 -12.42 -8.78 -1.37
C LEU A 56 -12.05 -9.96 -2.27
N ILE A 57 -11.65 -9.66 -3.50
CA ILE A 57 -11.15 -10.64 -4.46
C ILE A 57 -9.62 -10.70 -4.33
N VAL A 58 -9.05 -11.91 -4.24
CA VAL A 58 -7.61 -12.11 -4.15
C VAL A 58 -7.13 -12.85 -5.40
N ILE A 59 -6.14 -12.28 -6.09
CA ILE A 59 -5.45 -12.89 -7.23
C ILE A 59 -3.98 -13.10 -6.81
N SER A 60 -3.47 -14.31 -6.96
CA SER A 60 -2.12 -14.67 -6.48
C SER A 60 -1.30 -15.49 -7.47
N ASP A 61 -1.88 -15.85 -8.62
CA ASP A 61 -1.16 -16.54 -9.69
C ASP A 61 -0.61 -15.51 -10.67
N VAL A 62 0.42 -14.77 -10.18
CA VAL A 62 0.95 -13.58 -10.84
C VAL A 62 2.48 -13.60 -10.85
N ASP A 63 3.05 -13.35 -12.02
CA ASP A 63 4.48 -13.27 -12.28
C ASP A 63 4.83 -12.10 -13.22
N GLU A 64 6.09 -12.03 -13.64
CA GLU A 64 6.56 -11.00 -14.57
C GLU A 64 5.90 -11.06 -15.97
N ASP A 65 5.37 -12.20 -16.37
CA ASP A 65 4.83 -12.38 -17.72
C ASP A 65 3.35 -12.02 -17.81
N ASN A 66 2.61 -12.11 -16.68
CA ASN A 66 1.16 -11.90 -16.67
C ASN A 66 0.66 -10.73 -15.81
N ILE A 67 1.50 -10.08 -14.99
CA ILE A 67 1.04 -9.05 -14.03
C ILE A 67 0.26 -7.91 -14.68
N THR A 68 0.69 -7.41 -15.83
CA THR A 68 0.01 -6.31 -16.52
C THR A 68 -1.38 -6.71 -16.98
N GLU A 69 -1.53 -7.91 -17.55
CA GLU A 69 -2.81 -8.47 -17.96
C GLU A 69 -3.74 -8.65 -16.75
N LYS A 70 -3.22 -9.20 -15.64
CA LYS A 70 -4.01 -9.40 -14.41
C LYS A 70 -4.47 -8.10 -13.78
N ILE A 71 -3.66 -7.05 -13.83
CA ILE A 71 -4.06 -5.71 -13.38
C ILE A 71 -5.16 -5.15 -14.28
N ASP A 72 -4.98 -5.21 -15.60
CA ASP A 72 -5.93 -4.69 -16.58
C ASP A 72 -7.29 -5.43 -16.46
N GLU A 73 -7.29 -6.77 -16.39
CA GLU A 73 -8.50 -7.56 -16.15
C GLU A 73 -9.20 -7.22 -14.82
N ALA A 74 -8.45 -7.00 -13.75
CA ALA A 74 -9.00 -6.64 -12.45
C ALA A 74 -9.61 -5.23 -12.48
N ALA A 75 -8.96 -4.27 -13.15
CA ALA A 75 -9.44 -2.91 -13.29
C ALA A 75 -10.74 -2.80 -14.10
N GLU A 76 -10.99 -3.73 -15.02
CA GLU A 76 -12.27 -3.81 -15.73
C GLU A 76 -13.42 -4.34 -14.85
N LYS A 77 -13.10 -5.17 -13.86
CA LYS A 77 -14.10 -5.92 -13.07
C LYS A 77 -14.42 -5.31 -11.71
N THR A 78 -13.49 -4.54 -11.13
CA THR A 78 -13.65 -4.02 -9.76
C THR A 78 -13.31 -2.54 -9.65
N PRO A 79 -14.04 -1.79 -8.81
CA PRO A 79 -13.81 -0.35 -8.61
C PRO A 79 -12.41 0.03 -8.12
N PHE A 80 -11.71 -0.89 -7.45
CA PHE A 80 -10.35 -0.69 -6.94
C PHE A 80 -9.50 -1.91 -7.20
N VAL A 81 -8.25 -1.67 -7.60
CA VAL A 81 -7.21 -2.70 -7.68
C VAL A 81 -6.05 -2.29 -6.77
N ILE A 82 -5.60 -3.19 -5.92
CA ILE A 82 -4.44 -3.01 -5.03
C ILE A 82 -3.41 -4.05 -5.41
N VAL A 83 -2.15 -3.65 -5.56
CA VAL A 83 -1.06 -4.57 -5.92
C VAL A 83 -0.02 -4.57 -4.81
N ASP A 84 0.18 -5.73 -4.19
CA ASP A 84 1.27 -6.00 -3.24
C ASP A 84 2.41 -6.70 -3.96
N LEU A 85 3.60 -6.15 -3.86
CA LEU A 85 4.79 -6.59 -4.58
C LEU A 85 5.88 -7.04 -3.61
N GLU A 86 6.77 -7.92 -4.05
CA GLU A 86 8.01 -8.17 -3.34
C GLU A 86 8.90 -6.92 -3.24
N GLY A 87 9.77 -6.88 -2.21
CA GLY A 87 10.57 -5.72 -1.84
C GLY A 87 11.76 -5.37 -2.74
N THR A 88 11.92 -5.98 -3.91
CA THR A 88 13.06 -5.72 -4.80
C THR A 88 12.67 -4.89 -6.01
N ALA A 89 13.62 -4.08 -6.54
CA ALA A 89 13.45 -3.39 -7.81
C ALA A 89 13.59 -4.40 -8.96
N SER A 90 12.58 -5.26 -9.11
CA SER A 90 12.50 -6.31 -10.13
C SER A 90 11.69 -5.83 -11.35
N LYS A 91 11.74 -6.58 -12.44
CA LYS A 91 10.95 -6.32 -13.64
C LYS A 91 9.46 -6.20 -13.32
N ILE A 92 8.93 -7.07 -12.44
CA ILE A 92 7.53 -7.07 -12.04
C ILE A 92 7.10 -5.74 -11.38
N VAL A 93 7.99 -5.09 -10.60
CA VAL A 93 7.72 -3.77 -10.00
C VAL A 93 7.55 -2.70 -11.08
N ILE A 94 8.43 -2.68 -12.08
CA ILE A 94 8.35 -1.73 -13.20
C ILE A 94 7.05 -1.94 -13.98
N MET A 95 6.69 -3.18 -14.23
CA MET A 95 5.47 -3.54 -14.97
C MET A 95 4.21 -3.18 -14.18
N ALA A 96 4.15 -3.46 -12.87
CA ALA A 96 3.03 -3.05 -12.04
C ALA A 96 2.90 -1.52 -11.94
N VAL A 97 4.01 -0.80 -11.75
CA VAL A 97 4.02 0.67 -11.71
C VAL A 97 3.58 1.28 -13.05
N SER A 98 3.81 0.59 -14.19
CA SER A 98 3.33 1.06 -15.50
C SER A 98 1.81 1.06 -15.64
N ARG A 99 1.10 0.34 -14.76
CA ARG A 99 -0.37 0.27 -14.69
C ARG A 99 -0.95 1.03 -13.48
N ALA A 100 -0.10 1.68 -12.70
CA ALA A 100 -0.52 2.38 -11.49
C ALA A 100 -1.16 3.73 -11.81
N ASP A 101 -2.28 4.03 -11.16
CA ASP A 101 -2.85 5.37 -11.05
C ASP A 101 -2.32 6.09 -9.80
N PHE A 102 -1.87 5.31 -8.82
CA PHE A 102 -1.29 5.83 -7.58
C PHE A 102 -0.26 4.86 -7.00
N VAL A 103 0.85 5.38 -6.48
CA VAL A 103 1.87 4.57 -5.81
C VAL A 103 1.97 4.93 -4.34
N ILE A 104 1.87 3.94 -3.46
CA ILE A 104 2.13 4.08 -2.03
C ILE A 104 3.52 3.53 -1.73
N VAL A 105 4.34 4.34 -1.02
CA VAL A 105 5.70 3.97 -0.62
C VAL A 105 5.77 3.80 0.89
N PRO A 106 5.53 2.59 1.44
CA PRO A 106 5.67 2.32 2.86
C PRO A 106 7.13 2.47 3.30
N THR A 107 7.34 3.24 4.36
CA THR A 107 8.67 3.60 4.86
C THR A 107 8.65 3.64 6.39
N GLN A 108 9.61 2.99 7.03
CA GLN A 108 9.79 3.11 8.47
C GLN A 108 10.56 4.39 8.81
N GLY A 109 10.44 4.85 10.05
CA GLY A 109 11.03 6.11 10.50
C GLY A 109 12.54 6.04 10.79
N SER A 110 13.36 5.45 9.90
CA SER A 110 14.81 5.50 9.99
C SER A 110 15.44 6.16 8.76
N GLN A 111 16.64 6.75 8.94
CA GLN A 111 17.39 7.38 7.84
C GLN A 111 17.65 6.38 6.69
N LEU A 112 17.99 5.14 7.05
CA LEU A 112 18.25 4.09 6.07
C LEU A 112 17.00 3.77 5.24
N ASP A 113 15.83 3.84 5.84
CA ASP A 113 14.56 3.59 5.16
C ASP A 113 14.19 4.72 4.20
N ALA A 114 14.47 5.98 4.58
CA ALA A 114 14.29 7.14 3.71
C ALA A 114 15.21 7.06 2.47
N GLU A 115 16.46 6.64 2.64
CA GLU A 115 17.39 6.41 1.53
C GLU A 115 16.92 5.27 0.60
N GLN A 116 16.37 4.20 1.18
CA GLN A 116 15.79 3.09 0.41
C GLN A 116 14.54 3.55 -0.37
N ALA A 117 13.68 4.40 0.21
CA ALA A 117 12.53 4.97 -0.50
C ALA A 117 12.94 5.71 -1.78
N GLY A 118 14.14 6.30 -1.80
CA GLY A 118 14.71 6.92 -3.00
C GLY A 118 14.83 5.98 -4.21
N ARG A 119 14.88 4.67 -4.00
CA ARG A 119 14.84 3.70 -5.12
C ARG A 119 13.45 3.56 -5.72
N ALA A 120 12.41 3.57 -4.87
CA ALA A 120 11.03 3.57 -5.33
C ALA A 120 10.73 4.83 -6.16
N PHE A 121 11.20 5.99 -5.69
CA PHE A 121 11.03 7.26 -6.42
C PHE A 121 11.70 7.23 -7.79
N ARG A 122 12.87 6.57 -7.93
CA ARG A 122 13.52 6.42 -9.25
C ARG A 122 12.66 5.59 -10.22
N VAL A 123 11.99 4.54 -9.75
CA VAL A 123 11.08 3.75 -10.59
C VAL A 123 9.90 4.60 -11.06
N ILE A 124 9.28 5.37 -10.14
CA ILE A 124 8.18 6.29 -10.45
C ILE A 124 8.62 7.33 -11.49
N GLN A 125 9.76 8.00 -11.28
CA GLN A 125 10.30 9.01 -12.19
C GLN A 125 10.66 8.41 -13.57
N GLN A 126 11.16 7.20 -13.59
CA GLN A 126 11.46 6.50 -14.84
C GLN A 126 10.19 6.20 -15.64
N GLN A 127 9.12 5.79 -14.96
CA GLN A 127 7.81 5.58 -15.55
C GLN A 127 7.25 6.88 -16.12
N GLU A 128 7.24 7.96 -15.31
CA GLU A 128 6.79 9.28 -15.77
C GLU A 128 7.58 9.72 -17.03
N LYS A 129 8.90 9.59 -16.99
CA LYS A 129 9.77 9.97 -18.13
C LYS A 129 9.44 9.17 -19.39
N SER A 130 9.05 7.92 -19.25
CA SER A 130 8.63 7.07 -20.37
C SER A 130 7.33 7.56 -20.99
N VAL A 131 6.32 7.82 -20.16
CA VAL A 131 4.99 8.26 -20.60
C VAL A 131 5.02 9.70 -21.16
N ARG A 132 5.81 10.60 -20.59
CA ARG A 132 5.96 11.99 -21.05
C ARG A 132 6.47 12.14 -22.49
N ARG A 133 6.99 11.07 -23.08
CA ARG A 133 7.33 11.09 -24.52
C ARG A 133 6.10 11.24 -25.43
N VAL A 134 4.95 10.80 -24.93
CA VAL A 134 3.66 10.85 -25.63
C VAL A 134 2.72 11.86 -24.98
N GLN A 135 2.79 11.98 -23.65
CA GLN A 135 1.94 12.84 -22.84
C GLN A 135 2.82 13.73 -21.92
N PRO A 136 3.24 14.92 -22.40
CA PRO A 136 4.28 15.75 -21.76
C PRO A 136 3.99 16.11 -20.28
N ASP A 137 2.72 16.33 -19.93
CA ASP A 137 2.31 16.77 -18.59
C ASP A 137 2.01 15.61 -17.63
N TYR A 138 2.20 14.36 -18.08
CA TYR A 138 1.91 13.19 -17.26
C TYR A 138 2.72 13.19 -15.97
N LYS A 139 2.01 12.95 -14.86
CA LYS A 139 2.59 12.69 -13.54
C LYS A 139 1.95 11.42 -12.97
N LEU A 140 2.75 10.57 -12.38
CA LEU A 140 2.27 9.42 -11.62
C LEU A 140 2.16 9.83 -10.14
N PRO A 141 0.94 10.01 -9.60
CA PRO A 141 0.77 10.40 -8.23
C PRO A 141 1.33 9.33 -7.28
N TYR A 142 2.00 9.77 -6.21
CA TYR A 142 2.49 8.89 -5.17
C TYR A 142 2.50 9.58 -3.81
N SER A 143 2.57 8.81 -2.73
CA SER A 143 2.77 9.33 -1.39
C SER A 143 3.54 8.33 -0.52
N VAL A 144 4.34 8.85 0.39
CA VAL A 144 5.03 8.06 1.42
C VAL A 144 4.05 7.76 2.55
N LEU A 145 3.99 6.50 2.97
CA LEU A 145 3.28 6.06 4.16
C LEU A 145 4.29 5.72 5.25
N LEU A 146 4.28 6.49 6.34
CA LEU A 146 5.07 6.15 7.51
C LEU A 146 4.43 4.97 8.25
N THR A 147 5.20 3.89 8.41
CA THR A 147 4.75 2.63 9.00
C THR A 147 5.50 2.30 10.27
N ARG A 148 4.90 1.45 11.12
CA ARG A 148 5.47 1.00 12.40
C ARG A 148 5.89 2.15 13.30
N THR A 149 5.15 3.24 13.25
CA THR A 149 5.39 4.39 14.12
C THR A 149 4.81 4.14 15.51
N ASN A 150 5.35 4.83 16.49
CA ASN A 150 4.82 4.76 17.86
C ASN A 150 3.71 5.80 18.04
N SER A 151 2.49 5.37 18.36
CA SER A 151 1.34 6.27 18.52
C SER A 151 1.44 7.20 19.73
N ALA A 152 2.25 6.86 20.75
CA ALA A 152 2.40 7.64 21.97
C ALA A 152 3.64 8.56 21.92
N ILE A 153 4.68 8.17 21.20
CA ILE A 153 5.99 8.87 21.21
C ILE A 153 6.42 9.15 19.78
N ARG A 154 6.36 10.42 19.38
CA ARG A 154 6.94 10.86 18.12
C ARG A 154 8.41 11.23 18.30
N THR A 155 9.30 10.33 17.90
CA THR A 155 10.74 10.49 18.08
C THR A 155 11.30 11.68 17.30
N ARG A 156 12.44 12.25 17.75
CA ARG A 156 13.14 13.31 17.00
C ARG A 156 13.58 12.84 15.61
N THR A 157 14.01 11.60 15.50
CA THR A 157 14.41 10.99 14.23
C THR A 157 13.25 10.93 13.24
N LEU A 158 12.07 10.48 13.66
CA LEU A 158 10.88 10.42 12.80
C LEU A 158 10.49 11.82 12.28
N LYS A 159 10.50 12.82 13.18
CA LYS A 159 10.22 14.23 12.79
C LYS A 159 11.24 14.78 11.80
N HIS A 160 12.51 14.40 11.97
CA HIS A 160 13.58 14.82 11.06
C HIS A 160 13.39 14.21 9.66
N ILE A 161 13.09 12.93 9.59
CA ILE A 161 12.85 12.22 8.32
C ILE A 161 11.63 12.80 7.61
N GLU A 162 10.51 12.96 8.30
CA GLU A 162 9.30 13.54 7.74
C GLU A 162 9.56 14.93 7.16
N ARG A 163 10.25 15.80 7.92
CA ARG A 163 10.64 17.12 7.41
C ARG A 163 11.53 17.02 6.17
N GLY A 164 12.53 16.14 6.19
CA GLY A 164 13.41 15.93 5.05
C GLY A 164 12.66 15.48 3.79
N LEU A 165 11.63 14.65 3.92
CA LEU A 165 10.76 14.27 2.81
C LEU A 165 9.96 15.47 2.29
N ILE A 166 9.34 16.23 3.19
CA ILE A 166 8.52 17.41 2.85
C ILE A 166 9.41 18.49 2.20
N ASP A 167 10.56 18.79 2.76
CA ASP A 167 11.53 19.77 2.24
C ASP A 167 12.06 19.36 0.85
N ALA A 168 12.12 18.07 0.57
CA ALA A 168 12.44 17.51 -0.74
C ALA A 168 11.25 17.52 -1.72
N GLY A 169 10.08 18.03 -1.33
CA GLY A 169 8.86 18.02 -2.14
C GLY A 169 8.22 16.64 -2.31
N ILE A 170 8.55 15.69 -1.43
CA ILE A 170 7.99 14.33 -1.47
C ILE A 170 6.70 14.31 -0.66
N PRO A 171 5.57 13.95 -1.26
CA PRO A 171 4.29 13.88 -0.54
C PRO A 171 4.29 12.75 0.49
N VAL A 172 3.77 13.07 1.67
CA VAL A 172 3.64 12.13 2.80
C VAL A 172 2.18 12.13 3.24
N PHE A 173 1.62 10.95 3.49
CA PHE A 173 0.27 10.85 4.05
C PHE A 173 0.19 11.51 5.42
N SER A 174 -0.94 12.14 5.71
CA SER A 174 -1.21 12.71 7.04
C SER A 174 -1.38 11.64 8.11
N THR A 175 -1.84 10.46 7.70
CA THR A 175 -2.04 9.30 8.55
C THR A 175 -0.83 8.37 8.49
N GLU A 176 -0.32 7.99 9.66
CA GLU A 176 0.72 6.97 9.82
C GLU A 176 0.07 5.63 10.19
N LEU A 177 0.61 4.50 9.74
CA LEU A 177 0.26 3.20 10.30
C LEU A 177 1.16 2.86 11.48
N ASN A 178 0.58 2.93 12.67
CA ASN A 178 1.31 2.65 13.90
C ASN A 178 1.67 1.16 14.03
N GLU A 179 2.72 0.87 14.79
CA GLU A 179 3.02 -0.50 15.15
C GLU A 179 1.97 -1.02 16.16
N ARG A 180 1.20 -2.02 15.75
CA ARG A 180 0.14 -2.61 16.55
C ARG A 180 0.13 -4.12 16.44
N GLU A 181 -0.11 -4.77 17.58
CA GLU A 181 -0.26 -6.22 17.61
C GLU A 181 -1.42 -6.71 16.73
N ALA A 182 -2.51 -5.96 16.68
CA ALA A 182 -3.67 -6.29 15.84
C ALA A 182 -3.31 -6.47 14.35
N PHE A 183 -2.38 -5.67 13.82
CA PHE A 183 -1.96 -5.81 12.42
C PHE A 183 -1.14 -7.09 12.18
N ARG A 184 -0.42 -7.59 13.17
CA ARG A 184 0.23 -8.91 13.13
C ARG A 184 -0.79 -10.04 13.31
N ALA A 185 -1.73 -9.85 14.22
CA ALA A 185 -2.80 -10.80 14.51
C ALA A 185 -3.70 -11.08 13.30
N MET A 186 -3.92 -10.13 12.40
CA MET A 186 -4.62 -10.35 11.13
C MET A 186 -4.02 -11.54 10.37
N PHE A 187 -2.70 -11.61 10.25
CA PHE A 187 -2.01 -12.68 9.54
C PHE A 187 -1.95 -13.98 10.37
N SER A 188 -1.70 -13.86 11.67
CA SER A 188 -1.58 -15.01 12.56
C SER A 188 -2.90 -15.79 12.68
N PHE A 189 -4.02 -15.06 12.77
CA PHE A 189 -5.35 -15.65 12.88
C PHE A 189 -6.10 -15.72 11.53
N ARG A 190 -5.50 -15.17 10.46
CA ARG A 190 -6.09 -15.11 9.11
C ARG A 190 -7.49 -14.51 9.10
N GLN A 191 -7.65 -13.38 9.78
CA GLN A 191 -8.94 -12.68 9.92
C GLN A 191 -8.77 -11.18 9.67
N PRO A 192 -9.80 -10.48 9.16
CA PRO A 192 -9.84 -9.02 9.16
C PRO A 192 -9.85 -8.47 10.59
N LEU A 193 -9.44 -7.21 10.77
CA LEU A 193 -9.38 -6.56 12.08
C LEU A 193 -10.69 -6.65 12.85
N GLU A 194 -11.80 -6.44 12.16
CA GLU A 194 -13.16 -6.40 12.73
C GLU A 194 -13.64 -7.75 13.26
N HIS A 195 -12.97 -8.85 12.89
CA HIS A 195 -13.30 -10.20 13.35
C HIS A 195 -12.30 -10.76 14.37
N LEU A 196 -11.25 -9.98 14.69
CA LEU A 196 -10.35 -10.35 15.78
C LEU A 196 -11.05 -10.23 17.15
N ASN A 197 -10.69 -11.11 18.06
CA ASN A 197 -11.23 -11.06 19.42
C ASN A 197 -10.43 -10.04 20.26
N GLY A 198 -11.09 -9.00 20.75
CA GLY A 198 -10.48 -7.98 21.60
C GLY A 198 -9.95 -8.48 22.95
N ALA A 199 -10.37 -9.69 23.39
CA ALA A 199 -9.78 -10.33 24.57
C ALA A 199 -8.37 -10.87 24.30
N ASP A 200 -8.08 -11.25 23.04
CA ASP A 200 -6.80 -11.84 22.64
C ASP A 200 -5.84 -10.79 22.06
N VAL A 201 -6.37 -9.65 21.63
CA VAL A 201 -5.59 -8.61 20.91
C VAL A 201 -5.75 -7.25 21.59
N ALA A 202 -4.69 -6.78 22.22
CA ALA A 202 -4.71 -5.52 22.94
C ALA A 202 -4.91 -4.31 22.00
N ASN A 203 -5.73 -3.34 22.44
CA ASN A 203 -6.02 -2.09 21.72
C ASN A 203 -6.56 -2.28 20.29
N LEU A 204 -7.40 -3.29 20.09
CA LEU A 204 -8.00 -3.59 18.78
C LEU A 204 -8.77 -2.39 18.21
N ASP A 205 -9.58 -1.70 19.03
CA ASP A 205 -10.34 -0.51 18.60
C ASP A 205 -9.44 0.59 18.03
N LYS A 206 -8.27 0.81 18.64
CA LYS A 206 -7.29 1.79 18.14
C LYS A 206 -6.64 1.34 16.82
N ALA A 207 -6.52 0.03 16.60
CA ALA A 207 -6.03 -0.48 15.32
C ALA A 207 -7.06 -0.32 14.22
N ILE A 208 -8.34 -0.59 14.51
CA ILE A 208 -9.44 -0.39 13.56
C ILE A 208 -9.54 1.10 13.19
N THR A 209 -9.56 2.00 14.18
CA THR A 209 -9.57 3.45 13.92
C THR A 209 -8.41 3.89 13.04
N ASN A 210 -7.19 3.42 13.33
CA ASN A 210 -6.00 3.77 12.54
C ASN A 210 -6.07 3.24 11.10
N ALA A 211 -6.64 2.04 10.91
CA ALA A 211 -6.88 1.47 9.58
C ALA A 211 -7.93 2.27 8.78
N GLU A 212 -9.01 2.70 9.44
CA GLU A 212 -10.06 3.54 8.84
C GLU A 212 -9.54 4.93 8.45
N GLU A 213 -8.76 5.57 9.32
CA GLU A 213 -8.11 6.86 9.05
C GLU A 213 -7.16 6.76 7.84
N PHE A 214 -6.33 5.73 7.80
CA PHE A 214 -5.44 5.48 6.67
C PHE A 214 -6.21 5.28 5.37
N SER A 215 -7.24 4.45 5.37
CA SER A 215 -8.05 4.22 4.17
C SER A 215 -8.72 5.52 3.68
N ARG A 216 -9.23 6.34 4.60
CA ARG A 216 -9.83 7.64 4.28
C ARG A 216 -8.81 8.58 3.65
N ASP A 217 -7.62 8.69 4.24
CA ASP A 217 -6.54 9.55 3.72
C ASP A 217 -6.11 9.13 2.31
N VAL A 218 -6.01 7.81 2.05
CA VAL A 218 -5.73 7.30 0.70
C VAL A 218 -6.81 7.70 -0.30
N ILE A 219 -8.09 7.50 0.03
CA ILE A 219 -9.20 7.83 -0.87
C ILE A 219 -9.28 9.33 -1.15
N GLU A 220 -9.07 10.18 -0.13
CA GLU A 220 -9.04 11.63 -0.31
C GLU A 220 -7.86 12.07 -1.18
N THR A 221 -6.68 11.46 -0.99
CA THR A 221 -5.49 11.76 -1.78
C THR A 221 -5.68 11.36 -3.25
N LEU A 222 -6.29 10.20 -3.50
CA LEU A 222 -6.65 9.74 -4.84
C LEU A 222 -7.60 10.72 -5.54
N ARG A 223 -8.65 11.18 -4.87
CA ARG A 223 -9.59 12.15 -5.44
C ARG A 223 -8.89 13.45 -5.83
N LYS A 224 -8.08 14.00 -4.92
CA LYS A 224 -7.30 15.22 -5.19
C LYS A 224 -6.33 15.07 -6.36
N SER A 225 -5.75 13.87 -6.54
CA SER A 225 -4.84 13.62 -7.65
C SER A 225 -5.55 13.54 -9.00
N GLN A 226 -6.79 13.05 -9.02
CA GLN A 226 -7.63 12.99 -10.24
C GLN A 226 -8.16 14.36 -10.65
N ASP A 227 -8.52 15.21 -9.68
CA ASP A 227 -9.01 16.56 -9.94
C ASP A 227 -7.91 17.49 -10.50
N ASN A 228 -6.63 17.13 -10.36
CA ASN A 228 -5.47 17.91 -10.79
C ASN A 228 -4.82 17.41 -12.11
N GLN A 229 -5.39 16.38 -12.74
CA GLN A 229 -4.98 15.83 -14.05
C GLN A 229 -5.90 16.35 -15.16
#